data_5cb3fe43c3b612109bb7911571f73d19
#
_entry.id   5cb3fe43c3b612109bb7911571f73d19
#
_cell.length_a   1.000
_cell.length_b   1.000
_cell.length_c   1.000
_cell.angle_alpha   90.00
_cell.angle_beta   90.00
_cell.angle_gamma   90.00
#
_symmetry.space_group_name_H-M   'P 1'
#
loop_
_entity.id
_entity.type
_entity.pdbx_description
1 polymer ?
#
loop_
_entity_poly.entity_id
_entity_poly.type
_entity_poly.pdbx_seq_one_letter_code
_entity_poly.pdbx_strand_id
1 'polypeptide(L)'
;LHHFDNNAGVKYAAIGTNRILYVYSGSTFYDIHPIRKTVTGCTFSSVSSSPTVTVDFGTSHGLADDDIILFNAVSGLSGSTFTDASFEDIKFMVTSVPTATTITITMASNESGTPLSGSGSATGLIYYSVGPAQQVGGFGWGTGLWSGTASGPAATTLATALTDLINTTVVLTNSTAFPASGTIRIGTEDISYTNNDTGTNTLSGGSRGADGTTKATHTAGDAITNVTAYVGWGEASSDDFTIDPGLWVLDNYGTKLIALIYNNECFEWDSAGAGGVSNRATLIAGAPTASRHVLVSTPDRHLVFFGTETTIGDKSTQDDMYINFSSQEDINTYTVTAENTAGTQRLA
;
A
#
# COMPACT_ATOMS: atom_id res chain seq x y z
N LEU A 1 6.52 -18.24 -1.52
CA LEU A 1 7.42 -19.19 -0.87
C LEU A 1 8.45 -19.68 -1.88
N HIS A 2 9.73 -19.55 -1.55
CA HIS A 2 10.85 -20.03 -2.37
C HIS A 2 11.83 -20.82 -1.50
N HIS A 3 12.25 -21.97 -1.97
CA HIS A 3 13.19 -22.85 -1.26
C HIS A 3 14.54 -22.86 -2.01
N PHE A 4 15.63 -22.72 -1.28
CA PHE A 4 16.99 -22.75 -1.84
C PHE A 4 18.03 -23.23 -0.81
N ASP A 5 19.19 -23.64 -1.30
CA ASP A 5 20.30 -24.10 -0.48
C ASP A 5 21.51 -23.19 -0.70
N ASN A 6 22.33 -22.97 0.32
CA ASN A 6 23.63 -22.36 0.15
C ASN A 6 24.72 -23.38 -0.19
N ASN A 7 25.93 -22.92 -0.55
CA ASN A 7 27.05 -23.79 -0.89
C ASN A 7 27.52 -24.72 0.27
N ALA A 8 27.12 -24.41 1.51
CA ALA A 8 27.39 -25.26 2.66
C ALA A 8 26.31 -26.32 2.90
N GLY A 9 25.31 -26.41 2.02
CA GLY A 9 24.17 -27.35 2.14
C GLY A 9 23.14 -26.93 3.20
N VAL A 10 23.18 -25.69 3.68
CA VAL A 10 22.15 -25.16 4.59
C VAL A 10 20.92 -24.80 3.79
N LYS A 11 19.79 -25.33 4.22
CA LYS A 11 18.50 -25.13 3.57
C LYS A 11 17.76 -23.91 4.10
N TYR A 12 17.22 -23.14 3.19
CA TYR A 12 16.43 -21.94 3.47
C TYR A 12 15.07 -22.03 2.79
N ALA A 13 14.05 -21.46 3.46
CA ALA A 13 12.78 -21.18 2.83
C ALA A 13 12.48 -19.69 2.98
N ALA A 14 12.51 -18.97 1.87
CA ALA A 14 12.10 -17.57 1.83
C ALA A 14 10.57 -17.47 1.76
N ILE A 15 10.00 -16.64 2.64
CA ILE A 15 8.56 -16.47 2.81
C ILE A 15 8.25 -14.98 2.73
N GLY A 16 7.72 -14.56 1.58
CA GLY A 16 7.19 -13.22 1.39
C GLY A 16 5.72 -13.15 1.78
N THR A 17 5.39 -12.24 2.67
CA THR A 17 4.00 -11.88 2.98
C THR A 17 3.68 -10.54 2.32
N ASN A 18 2.44 -10.10 2.37
CA ASN A 18 2.05 -8.76 1.92
C ASN A 18 2.66 -7.61 2.75
N ARG A 19 3.48 -7.92 3.77
CA ARG A 19 4.09 -6.92 4.66
C ARG A 19 5.57 -7.12 4.89
N ILE A 20 6.02 -8.36 5.07
CA ILE A 20 7.38 -8.67 5.54
C ILE A 20 7.93 -9.88 4.79
N LEU A 21 9.23 -9.82 4.49
CA LEU A 21 10.01 -10.92 3.95
C LEU A 21 10.77 -11.63 5.08
N TYR A 22 10.59 -12.93 5.18
CA TYR A 22 11.28 -13.78 6.14
C TYR A 22 12.11 -14.86 5.45
N VAL A 23 13.15 -15.33 6.15
CA VAL A 23 13.80 -16.60 5.85
C VAL A 23 13.60 -17.53 7.03
N TYR A 24 13.16 -18.75 6.74
CA TYR A 24 13.08 -19.84 7.71
C TYR A 24 14.31 -20.74 7.57
N SER A 25 15.03 -20.95 8.67
CA SER A 25 16.20 -21.86 8.75
C SER A 25 16.39 -22.34 10.19
N GLY A 26 16.79 -23.59 10.38
CA GLY A 26 17.08 -24.14 11.70
C GLY A 26 15.92 -24.04 12.70
N SER A 27 14.67 -24.17 12.24
CA SER A 27 13.44 -24.05 13.05
C SER A 27 13.10 -22.62 13.52
N THR A 28 13.74 -21.61 12.94
CA THR A 28 13.55 -20.20 13.32
C THR A 28 13.21 -19.36 12.09
N PHE A 29 12.36 -18.35 12.27
CA PHE A 29 12.09 -17.31 11.28
C PHE A 29 12.98 -16.10 11.53
N TYR A 30 13.69 -15.67 10.51
CA TYR A 30 14.51 -14.48 10.52
C TYR A 30 13.87 -13.42 9.65
N ASP A 31 13.67 -12.23 10.21
CA ASP A 31 13.18 -11.07 9.48
C ASP A 31 14.33 -10.48 8.65
N ILE A 32 14.27 -10.71 7.35
CA ILE A 32 15.27 -10.23 6.39
C ILE A 32 14.74 -9.07 5.53
N HIS A 33 13.58 -8.53 5.89
CA HIS A 33 12.95 -7.46 5.14
C HIS A 33 13.87 -6.25 4.99
N PRO A 34 14.01 -5.67 3.79
CA PRO A 34 14.90 -4.53 3.56
C PRO A 34 14.41 -3.26 4.26
N ILE A 35 15.35 -2.46 4.73
CA ILE A 35 15.06 -1.16 5.37
C ILE A 35 15.23 -0.06 4.34
N ARG A 36 14.16 0.71 4.11
CA ARG A 36 14.13 1.84 3.17
C ARG A 36 14.85 3.05 3.74
N LYS A 37 14.66 3.32 5.04
CA LYS A 37 15.23 4.49 5.72
C LYS A 37 15.42 4.20 7.21
N THR A 38 16.50 4.72 7.76
CA THR A 38 16.75 4.75 9.22
C THR A 38 16.70 6.20 9.69
N VAL A 39 15.94 6.46 10.75
CA VAL A 39 15.83 7.79 11.38
C VAL A 39 16.15 7.66 12.85
N THR A 40 17.12 8.44 13.33
CA THR A 40 17.52 8.48 14.74
C THR A 40 16.86 9.64 15.48
N GLY A 41 16.70 9.51 16.79
CA GLY A 41 16.13 10.57 17.63
C GLY A 41 14.61 10.69 17.55
N CYS A 42 13.91 9.61 17.18
CA CYS A 42 12.45 9.59 17.24
C CYS A 42 11.98 9.78 18.69
N THR A 43 10.95 10.59 18.88
CA THR A 43 10.33 10.83 20.20
C THR A 43 8.88 10.39 20.21
N PHE A 44 8.34 10.15 21.41
CA PHE A 44 7.02 9.56 21.60
C PHE A 44 6.12 10.47 22.42
N SER A 45 4.85 10.56 22.04
CA SER A 45 3.79 11.25 22.78
C SER A 45 2.57 10.35 22.88
N SER A 46 1.94 10.31 24.05
CA SER A 46 0.72 9.52 24.30
C SER A 46 -0.38 10.39 24.91
N VAL A 47 -1.61 9.88 24.90
CA VAL A 47 -2.77 10.55 25.49
C VAL A 47 -3.38 9.62 26.55
N SER A 48 -3.74 10.18 27.72
CA SER A 48 -4.35 9.42 28.79
C SER A 48 -5.61 8.68 28.33
N SER A 49 -5.74 7.44 28.77
CA SER A 49 -6.86 6.54 28.43
C SER A 49 -6.97 6.19 26.93
N SER A 50 -5.90 6.39 26.17
CA SER A 50 -5.84 6.05 24.74
C SER A 50 -4.72 5.04 24.46
N PRO A 51 -4.89 4.10 23.51
CA PRO A 51 -3.83 3.22 23.04
C PRO A 51 -2.96 3.87 21.97
N THR A 52 -3.29 5.10 21.54
CA THR A 52 -2.60 5.78 20.43
C THR A 52 -1.34 6.46 20.93
N VAL A 53 -0.23 6.17 20.26
CA VAL A 53 1.05 6.86 20.45
C VAL A 53 1.40 7.59 19.17
N THR A 54 1.73 8.87 19.29
CA THR A 54 2.30 9.67 18.20
C THR A 54 3.83 9.56 18.27
N VAL A 55 4.45 9.27 17.15
CA VAL A 55 5.91 9.24 16.98
C VAL A 55 6.30 10.41 16.11
N ASP A 56 7.24 11.23 16.60
CA ASP A 56 7.84 12.33 15.84
C ASP A 56 9.26 11.97 15.43
N PHE A 57 9.53 12.04 14.14
CA PHE A 57 10.84 11.75 13.54
C PHE A 57 11.72 13.00 13.42
N GLY A 58 11.16 14.18 13.65
CA GLY A 58 11.87 15.46 13.44
C GLY A 58 12.22 15.75 11.97
N THR A 59 12.05 14.79 11.08
CA THR A 59 12.33 14.88 9.63
C THR A 59 11.27 14.12 8.84
N SER A 60 11.13 14.42 7.55
CA SER A 60 10.18 13.69 6.69
C SER A 60 10.54 12.19 6.65
N HIS A 61 9.59 11.35 7.01
CA HIS A 61 9.75 9.89 7.09
C HIS A 61 9.32 9.16 5.82
N GLY A 62 8.37 9.72 5.04
CA GLY A 62 7.83 9.12 3.81
C GLY A 62 7.07 7.81 4.04
N LEU A 63 6.51 7.60 5.24
CA LEU A 63 5.60 6.50 5.55
C LEU A 63 4.19 6.84 5.08
N ALA A 64 3.42 5.81 4.77
CA ALA A 64 1.98 5.86 4.55
C ALA A 64 1.25 5.04 5.63
N ASP A 65 -0.06 5.16 5.66
CA ASP A 65 -0.90 4.29 6.49
C ASP A 65 -0.63 2.83 6.12
N ASP A 66 -0.67 1.94 7.10
CA ASP A 66 -0.37 0.50 6.98
C ASP A 66 1.10 0.11 6.72
N ASP A 67 2.02 1.05 6.51
CA ASP A 67 3.45 0.74 6.46
C ASP A 67 3.96 0.15 7.78
N ILE A 68 5.07 -0.59 7.71
CA ILE A 68 5.69 -1.22 8.88
C ILE A 68 6.93 -0.43 9.31
N ILE A 69 7.04 -0.23 10.61
CA ILE A 69 8.20 0.35 11.26
C ILE A 69 8.63 -0.49 12.47
N LEU A 70 9.90 -0.54 12.73
CA LEU A 70 10.50 -1.12 13.93
C LEU A 70 11.32 -0.05 14.65
N PHE A 71 11.24 -0.01 15.97
CA PHE A 71 12.10 0.85 16.78
C PHE A 71 13.16 0.02 17.48
N ASN A 72 14.39 0.54 17.52
CA ASN A 72 15.47 0.00 18.33
C ASN A 72 16.22 1.14 19.03
N ALA A 73 17.12 0.77 19.96
CA ALA A 73 17.86 1.70 20.81
C ALA A 73 16.91 2.68 21.53
N VAL A 74 15.75 2.18 21.97
CA VAL A 74 14.75 2.97 22.70
C VAL A 74 15.24 3.25 24.10
N SER A 75 15.13 4.51 24.53
CA SER A 75 15.60 4.93 25.83
C SER A 75 14.89 6.18 26.35
N GLY A 76 14.81 6.31 27.68
CA GLY A 76 14.35 7.53 28.34
C GLY A 76 12.83 7.64 28.52
N LEU A 77 12.08 6.57 28.26
CA LEU A 77 10.65 6.53 28.54
C LEU A 77 10.40 6.10 29.98
N SER A 78 9.81 6.97 30.78
CA SER A 78 9.54 6.70 32.20
C SER A 78 8.25 7.38 32.67
N GLY A 79 7.62 6.78 33.70
CA GLY A 79 6.41 7.30 34.31
C GLY A 79 5.11 7.03 33.53
N SER A 80 5.20 6.59 32.31
CA SER A 80 4.12 6.16 31.43
C SER A 80 3.83 4.65 31.62
N THR A 81 2.67 4.20 31.17
CA THR A 81 2.40 2.76 30.95
C THR A 81 3.29 2.20 29.87
N PHE A 82 3.68 3.04 28.89
CA PHE A 82 4.58 2.69 27.81
C PHE A 82 6.02 2.97 28.21
N THR A 83 6.81 1.92 28.28
CA THR A 83 8.25 1.96 28.66
C THR A 83 9.11 1.67 27.43
N ASP A 84 10.42 1.81 27.57
CA ASP A 84 11.39 1.46 26.50
C ASP A 84 11.10 0.06 25.92
N ALA A 85 10.85 -0.93 26.77
CA ALA A 85 10.54 -2.30 26.35
C ALA A 85 9.20 -2.44 25.60
N SER A 86 8.33 -1.45 25.64
CA SER A 86 7.08 -1.46 24.88
C SER A 86 7.31 -1.18 23.40
N PHE A 87 8.48 -0.68 23.02
CA PHE A 87 8.83 -0.31 21.65
C PHE A 87 10.06 -1.02 21.13
N GLU A 88 10.99 -1.42 22.02
CA GLU A 88 12.29 -2.01 21.64
C GLU A 88 12.10 -3.30 20.86
N ASP A 89 12.66 -3.35 19.64
CA ASP A 89 12.60 -4.48 18.69
C ASP A 89 11.17 -4.98 18.35
N ILE A 90 10.17 -4.12 18.55
CA ILE A 90 8.77 -4.41 18.21
C ILE A 90 8.40 -3.73 16.90
N LYS A 91 7.74 -4.49 16.03
CA LYS A 91 7.21 -3.97 14.76
C LYS A 91 5.82 -3.38 14.98
N PHE A 92 5.63 -2.19 14.48
CA PHE A 92 4.35 -1.51 14.49
C PHE A 92 3.87 -1.26 13.07
N MET A 93 2.56 -1.33 12.90
CA MET A 93 1.88 -0.85 11.74
C MET A 93 1.53 0.62 11.95
N VAL A 94 1.78 1.45 10.97
CA VAL A 94 1.39 2.85 10.97
C VAL A 94 -0.14 2.92 10.91
N THR A 95 -0.74 3.54 11.94
CA THR A 95 -2.20 3.68 12.03
C THR A 95 -2.68 4.89 11.23
N SER A 96 -1.93 5.97 11.25
CA SER A 96 -2.17 7.17 10.42
C SER A 96 -0.91 8.03 10.28
N VAL A 97 -0.92 8.92 9.29
CA VAL A 97 0.16 9.87 9.01
C VAL A 97 -0.37 11.31 9.13
N PRO A 98 -0.41 11.88 10.36
CA PRO A 98 -0.91 13.24 10.57
C PRO A 98 -0.09 14.33 9.87
N THR A 99 1.23 14.17 9.80
CA THR A 99 2.14 15.11 9.12
C THR A 99 3.29 14.37 8.44
N ALA A 100 4.08 15.08 7.64
CA ALA A 100 5.27 14.50 7.01
C ALA A 100 6.35 14.02 8.00
N THR A 101 6.29 14.50 9.27
CA THR A 101 7.27 14.16 10.31
C THR A 101 6.71 13.30 11.44
N THR A 102 5.39 13.09 11.48
CA THR A 102 4.73 12.35 12.58
C THR A 102 3.82 11.25 12.05
N ILE A 103 3.84 10.13 12.76
CA ILE A 103 2.89 9.03 12.54
C ILE A 103 2.16 8.73 13.85
N THR A 104 1.09 7.96 13.77
CA THR A 104 0.49 7.31 14.93
C THR A 104 0.62 5.79 14.81
N ILE A 105 0.80 5.15 15.97
CA ILE A 105 0.76 3.69 16.12
C ILE A 105 -0.22 3.35 17.24
N THR A 106 -0.77 2.14 17.20
CA THR A 106 -1.72 1.67 18.22
C THR A 106 -1.08 0.62 19.10
N MET A 107 -1.08 0.87 20.40
CA MET A 107 -0.56 -0.03 21.43
C MET A 107 -1.63 -1.07 21.83
N ALA A 108 -1.21 -2.18 22.43
CA ALA A 108 -2.12 -3.23 22.90
C ALA A 108 -2.97 -2.83 24.12
N SER A 109 -2.58 -1.78 24.85
CA SER A 109 -3.27 -1.27 26.02
C SER A 109 -3.39 0.25 25.99
N ASN A 110 -4.28 0.79 26.80
CA ASN A 110 -4.42 2.24 26.96
C ASN A 110 -3.33 2.80 27.88
N GLU A 111 -2.95 4.06 27.65
CA GLU A 111 -2.13 4.82 28.58
C GLU A 111 -2.88 5.05 29.88
N SER A 112 -2.36 4.56 30.99
CA SER A 112 -2.93 4.71 32.34
C SER A 112 -1.99 5.41 33.33
N GLY A 113 -0.74 5.63 32.92
CA GLY A 113 0.26 6.38 33.69
C GLY A 113 0.29 7.87 33.32
N THR A 114 1.44 8.47 33.50
CA THR A 114 1.70 9.83 33.02
C THR A 114 1.95 9.79 31.51
N PRO A 115 1.12 10.47 30.69
CA PRO A 115 1.32 10.47 29.25
C PRO A 115 2.71 10.95 28.83
N LEU A 116 3.26 10.32 27.81
CA LEU A 116 4.48 10.76 27.16
C LEU A 116 4.25 12.10 26.44
N SER A 117 5.23 13.00 26.48
CA SER A 117 5.16 14.31 25.83
C SER A 117 6.47 14.64 25.13
N GLY A 118 6.65 14.15 23.89
CA GLY A 118 7.90 14.26 23.16
C GLY A 118 9.07 13.61 23.89
N SER A 119 8.80 12.49 24.55
CA SER A 119 9.73 11.84 25.47
C SER A 119 10.54 10.75 24.78
N GLY A 120 11.68 10.41 25.41
CA GLY A 120 12.55 9.33 24.96
C GLY A 120 13.35 9.65 23.70
N SER A 121 14.08 8.64 23.26
CA SER A 121 14.80 8.63 21.99
C SER A 121 14.80 7.22 21.44
N ALA A 122 14.61 7.08 20.13
CA ALA A 122 14.68 5.79 19.44
C ALA A 122 15.27 5.94 18.05
N THR A 123 15.72 4.82 17.49
CA THR A 123 16.01 4.70 16.05
C THR A 123 14.86 3.98 15.36
N GLY A 124 14.18 4.68 14.47
CA GLY A 124 13.12 4.12 13.63
C GLY A 124 13.70 3.49 12.36
N LEU A 125 13.44 2.21 12.16
CA LEU A 125 13.78 1.44 10.97
C LEU A 125 12.53 1.31 10.10
N ILE A 126 12.47 2.09 9.02
CA ILE A 126 11.35 2.15 8.10
C ILE A 126 11.51 1.05 7.06
N TYR A 127 10.57 0.15 6.98
CA TYR A 127 10.55 -0.97 6.03
C TYR A 127 10.13 -0.48 4.63
N TYR A 128 10.58 -1.19 3.60
CA TYR A 128 9.99 -1.00 2.27
C TYR A 128 8.53 -1.44 2.28
N SER A 129 7.65 -0.65 1.68
CA SER A 129 6.26 -1.05 1.49
C SER A 129 6.17 -2.14 0.43
N VAL A 130 5.47 -3.23 0.75
CA VAL A 130 5.25 -4.34 -0.20
C VAL A 130 3.99 -4.09 -1.04
N GLY A 131 3.16 -3.17 -0.60
CA GLY A 131 1.87 -2.87 -1.20
C GLY A 131 0.75 -2.84 -0.15
N PRO A 132 -0.50 -2.67 -0.55
CA PRO A 132 -1.61 -2.55 0.38
C PRO A 132 -1.75 -3.80 1.26
N ALA A 133 -2.06 -3.58 2.52
CA ALA A 133 -2.22 -4.63 3.52
C ALA A 133 -3.38 -5.57 3.22
N GLN A 134 -4.40 -5.05 2.61
CA GLN A 134 -5.59 -5.77 2.19
C GLN A 134 -5.81 -5.49 0.71
N GLN A 135 -6.00 -6.55 -0.04
CA GLN A 135 -6.56 -6.45 -1.36
C GLN A 135 -8.05 -6.18 -1.18
N VAL A 136 -8.47 -4.93 -1.31
CA VAL A 136 -9.88 -4.62 -1.46
C VAL A 136 -10.21 -4.99 -2.89
N GLY A 137 -10.82 -6.14 -3.09
CA GLY A 137 -11.38 -6.50 -4.38
C GLY A 137 -12.42 -5.43 -4.75
N GLY A 138 -12.36 -4.90 -5.98
CA GLY A 138 -13.40 -4.03 -6.52
C GLY A 138 -14.76 -4.74 -6.53
N PHE A 139 -15.80 -4.04 -6.89
CA PHE A 139 -17.13 -4.62 -7.07
C PHE A 139 -17.11 -5.53 -8.31
N GLY A 140 -17.66 -6.74 -8.19
CA GLY A 140 -17.71 -7.71 -9.27
C GLY A 140 -17.85 -9.15 -8.79
N TRP A 141 -17.76 -10.11 -9.71
CA TRP A 141 -17.80 -11.53 -9.39
C TRP A 141 -16.64 -11.95 -8.47
N GLY A 142 -16.98 -12.42 -7.26
CA GLY A 142 -16.00 -12.93 -6.30
C GLY A 142 -15.27 -11.86 -5.49
N THR A 143 -15.60 -10.57 -5.64
CA THR A 143 -14.88 -9.47 -4.97
C THR A 143 -15.65 -8.82 -3.81
N GLY A 144 -16.84 -9.29 -3.48
CA GLY A 144 -17.65 -8.73 -2.40
C GLY A 144 -19.09 -9.18 -2.47
N LEU A 145 -19.96 -8.43 -1.81
CA LEU A 145 -21.39 -8.68 -1.87
C LEU A 145 -21.93 -8.39 -3.27
N TRP A 146 -22.91 -9.18 -3.70
CA TRP A 146 -23.55 -9.10 -5.01
C TRP A 146 -24.09 -7.70 -5.37
N SER A 147 -24.36 -6.84 -4.40
CA SER A 147 -24.81 -5.45 -4.57
C SER A 147 -23.76 -4.40 -4.17
N GLY A 148 -22.51 -4.78 -3.92
CA GLY A 148 -21.38 -3.87 -3.75
C GLY A 148 -21.10 -3.37 -2.34
N THR A 149 -22.02 -3.41 -1.36
CA THR A 149 -21.76 -2.98 0.02
C THR A 149 -22.42 -3.90 1.05
N ALA A 150 -21.76 -4.12 2.19
CA ALA A 150 -22.27 -4.99 3.27
C ALA A 150 -23.56 -4.45 3.94
N SER A 151 -23.79 -3.16 3.86
CA SER A 151 -24.94 -2.47 4.48
C SER A 151 -25.98 -1.95 3.45
N GLY A 152 -25.80 -2.29 2.17
CA GLY A 152 -26.56 -1.68 1.08
C GLY A 152 -26.16 -0.21 0.85
N PRO A 153 -26.40 0.32 -0.35
CA PRO A 153 -26.17 1.74 -0.62
C PRO A 153 -27.09 2.60 0.24
N ALA A 154 -26.64 3.78 0.65
CA ALA A 154 -27.51 4.75 1.31
C ALA A 154 -28.72 5.05 0.42
N ALA A 155 -29.90 4.97 1.01
CA ALA A 155 -31.15 5.18 0.30
C ALA A 155 -32.05 6.15 1.08
N THR A 156 -32.82 6.93 0.31
CA THR A 156 -33.79 7.91 0.82
C THR A 156 -34.90 8.14 -0.23
N THR A 157 -35.69 9.16 -0.07
CA THR A 157 -36.68 9.57 -1.09
C THR A 157 -36.51 11.02 -1.49
N LEU A 158 -36.96 11.36 -2.69
CA LEU A 158 -36.98 12.71 -3.19
C LEU A 158 -38.01 13.54 -2.42
N ALA A 159 -37.58 14.62 -1.77
CA ALA A 159 -38.49 15.49 -1.02
C ALA A 159 -39.22 16.48 -1.89
N THR A 160 -38.57 16.99 -2.94
CA THR A 160 -39.15 17.97 -3.87
C THR A 160 -39.03 17.47 -5.30
N ALA A 161 -40.13 17.46 -6.06
CA ALA A 161 -40.14 16.96 -7.43
C ALA A 161 -39.14 17.69 -8.34
N LEU A 162 -38.50 16.95 -9.23
CA LEU A 162 -37.69 17.48 -10.32
C LEU A 162 -38.55 17.53 -11.59
N THR A 163 -39.16 18.68 -11.85
CA THR A 163 -40.15 18.87 -12.92
C THR A 163 -39.53 19.26 -14.27
N ASP A 164 -38.20 19.53 -14.28
CA ASP A 164 -37.46 19.88 -15.48
C ASP A 164 -36.21 19.01 -15.62
N LEU A 165 -35.51 19.12 -16.76
CA LEU A 165 -34.32 18.34 -17.09
C LEU A 165 -33.00 19.12 -16.85
N ILE A 166 -33.09 20.31 -16.27
CA ILE A 166 -31.95 21.24 -16.15
C ILE A 166 -31.53 21.43 -14.73
N ASN A 167 -32.49 21.42 -13.79
CA ASN A 167 -32.21 21.65 -12.37
C ASN A 167 -31.33 20.53 -11.80
N THR A 168 -30.17 20.93 -11.26
CA THR A 168 -29.17 20.02 -10.65
C THR A 168 -29.25 20.02 -9.13
N THR A 169 -30.16 20.79 -8.54
CA THR A 169 -30.41 20.82 -7.10
C THR A 169 -31.44 19.77 -6.72
N VAL A 170 -31.05 18.79 -5.92
CA VAL A 170 -31.92 17.68 -5.52
C VAL A 170 -32.14 17.76 -4.00
N VAL A 171 -33.41 17.91 -3.59
CA VAL A 171 -33.78 17.94 -2.17
C VAL A 171 -34.27 16.56 -1.73
N LEU A 172 -33.56 15.98 -0.74
CA LEU A 172 -33.81 14.64 -0.20
C LEU A 172 -34.65 14.73 1.09
N THR A 173 -35.32 13.65 1.44
CA THR A 173 -35.96 13.54 2.77
C THR A 173 -34.90 13.46 3.87
N ASN A 174 -33.78 12.81 3.61
CA ASN A 174 -32.62 12.76 4.50
C ASN A 174 -31.34 12.54 3.70
N SER A 175 -30.37 13.43 3.84
CA SER A 175 -29.08 13.33 3.13
C SER A 175 -27.91 12.92 4.03
N THR A 176 -28.15 12.69 5.34
CA THR A 176 -27.06 12.45 6.33
C THR A 176 -26.17 11.25 6.00
N ALA A 177 -26.73 10.21 5.39
CA ALA A 177 -25.97 9.00 5.02
C ALA A 177 -25.27 9.10 3.66
N PHE A 178 -25.42 10.22 2.95
CA PHE A 178 -24.78 10.43 1.63
C PHE A 178 -23.44 11.15 1.81
N PRO A 179 -22.42 10.81 1.02
CA PRO A 179 -21.10 11.48 1.08
C PRO A 179 -21.21 12.96 0.68
N ALA A 180 -20.13 13.72 0.91
CA ALA A 180 -20.07 15.15 0.57
C ALA A 180 -20.21 15.40 -0.94
N SER A 181 -19.79 14.47 -1.78
CA SER A 181 -19.95 14.48 -3.24
C SER A 181 -20.15 13.07 -3.76
N GLY A 182 -20.74 12.92 -4.96
CA GLY A 182 -20.96 11.61 -5.53
C GLY A 182 -22.03 11.58 -6.61
N THR A 183 -22.63 10.41 -6.80
CA THR A 183 -23.73 10.16 -7.74
C THR A 183 -24.90 9.47 -7.03
N ILE A 184 -26.10 9.92 -7.30
CA ILE A 184 -27.36 9.29 -6.88
C ILE A 184 -28.11 8.76 -8.09
N ARG A 185 -28.90 7.71 -7.88
CA ARG A 185 -29.84 7.16 -8.87
C ARG A 185 -31.27 7.40 -8.44
N ILE A 186 -32.08 7.93 -9.38
CA ILE A 186 -33.53 8.07 -9.24
C ILE A 186 -34.19 7.40 -10.47
N GLY A 187 -34.90 6.29 -10.25
CA GLY A 187 -35.38 5.47 -11.35
C GLY A 187 -34.23 4.94 -12.21
N THR A 188 -34.12 5.41 -13.44
CA THR A 188 -33.05 5.04 -14.40
C THR A 188 -32.07 6.19 -14.66
N GLU A 189 -32.21 7.33 -13.99
CA GLU A 189 -31.31 8.47 -14.15
C GLU A 189 -30.29 8.53 -13.04
N ASP A 190 -29.02 8.72 -13.39
CA ASP A 190 -27.95 9.06 -12.49
C ASP A 190 -27.71 10.57 -12.47
N ILE A 191 -27.59 11.14 -11.29
CA ILE A 191 -27.38 12.57 -11.05
C ILE A 191 -26.13 12.73 -10.17
N SER A 192 -25.08 13.36 -10.72
CA SER A 192 -23.90 13.69 -9.92
C SER A 192 -24.14 14.91 -9.06
N TYR A 193 -23.38 15.02 -7.96
CA TYR A 193 -23.37 16.20 -7.08
C TYR A 193 -21.97 16.40 -6.50
N THR A 194 -21.62 17.65 -6.21
CA THR A 194 -20.33 18.02 -5.62
C THR A 194 -20.48 18.62 -4.23
N ASN A 195 -21.70 18.81 -3.74
CA ASN A 195 -21.99 19.32 -2.42
C ASN A 195 -23.23 18.64 -1.83
N ASN A 196 -23.13 18.22 -0.57
CA ASN A 196 -24.23 17.72 0.26
C ASN A 196 -24.40 18.63 1.49
N ASP A 197 -25.42 19.45 1.47
CA ASP A 197 -25.83 20.25 2.64
C ASP A 197 -26.79 19.42 3.50
N THR A 198 -26.26 18.77 4.53
CA THR A 198 -27.05 17.94 5.47
C THR A 198 -27.98 18.76 6.36
N GLY A 199 -27.80 20.08 6.47
CA GLY A 199 -28.70 20.97 7.22
C GLY A 199 -30.01 21.24 6.49
N THR A 200 -29.97 21.28 5.16
CA THR A 200 -31.13 21.46 4.28
C THR A 200 -31.50 20.20 3.52
N ASN A 201 -30.77 19.09 3.70
CA ASN A 201 -30.87 17.85 2.95
C ASN A 201 -30.80 18.05 1.43
N THR A 202 -29.89 18.93 0.97
CA THR A 202 -29.82 19.35 -0.41
C THR A 202 -28.51 18.93 -1.06
N LEU A 203 -28.59 18.21 -2.17
CA LEU A 203 -27.48 17.90 -3.06
C LEU A 203 -27.42 18.94 -4.19
N SER A 204 -26.23 19.42 -4.54
CA SER A 204 -26.06 20.44 -5.58
C SER A 204 -24.69 20.40 -6.26
N GLY A 205 -24.53 21.21 -7.30
CA GLY A 205 -23.25 21.44 -7.97
C GLY A 205 -22.83 20.36 -8.98
N GLY A 206 -23.72 19.43 -9.31
CA GLY A 206 -23.43 18.35 -10.24
C GLY A 206 -24.12 18.44 -11.59
N SER A 207 -24.37 17.30 -12.20
CA SER A 207 -25.00 17.20 -13.51
C SER A 207 -26.12 16.15 -13.57
N ARG A 208 -27.14 16.38 -14.36
CA ARG A 208 -28.21 15.45 -14.68
C ARG A 208 -27.79 14.51 -15.79
N GLY A 209 -28.30 13.26 -15.76
CA GLY A 209 -27.95 12.25 -16.75
C GLY A 209 -26.47 11.86 -16.70
N ALA A 210 -25.91 11.76 -15.50
CA ALA A 210 -24.53 11.30 -15.29
C ALA A 210 -24.35 9.85 -15.76
N ASP A 211 -23.12 9.46 -15.98
CA ASP A 211 -22.72 8.08 -16.34
C ASP A 211 -23.43 7.55 -17.60
N GLY A 212 -23.79 8.46 -18.53
CA GLY A 212 -24.45 8.12 -19.80
C GLY A 212 -25.93 7.79 -19.67
N THR A 213 -26.56 8.04 -18.51
CA THR A 213 -27.99 7.83 -18.31
C THR A 213 -28.83 8.96 -18.95
N THR A 214 -30.12 8.69 -19.19
CA THR A 214 -31.03 9.67 -19.78
C THR A 214 -31.72 10.49 -18.70
N LYS A 215 -31.70 11.81 -18.85
CA LYS A 215 -32.43 12.76 -17.98
C LYS A 215 -33.92 12.50 -18.01
N ALA A 216 -34.56 12.50 -16.84
CA ALA A 216 -36.00 12.31 -16.69
C ALA A 216 -36.58 13.28 -15.63
N THR A 217 -37.88 13.47 -15.64
CA THR A 217 -38.59 14.14 -14.54
C THR A 217 -38.88 13.15 -13.43
N HIS A 218 -38.85 13.62 -12.18
CA HIS A 218 -39.06 12.79 -11.00
C HIS A 218 -40.09 13.43 -10.08
N THR A 219 -40.87 12.59 -9.40
CA THR A 219 -41.90 13.03 -8.47
C THR A 219 -41.41 12.97 -7.03
N ALA A 220 -41.96 13.82 -6.17
CA ALA A 220 -41.69 13.72 -4.73
C ALA A 220 -42.11 12.34 -4.23
N GLY A 221 -41.25 11.72 -3.42
CA GLY A 221 -41.44 10.36 -2.95
C GLY A 221 -40.68 9.28 -3.75
N ASP A 222 -40.16 9.61 -4.95
CA ASP A 222 -39.34 8.66 -5.72
C ASP A 222 -38.13 8.20 -4.90
N ALA A 223 -37.82 6.91 -5.01
CA ALA A 223 -36.69 6.32 -4.30
C ALA A 223 -35.37 6.83 -4.85
N ILE A 224 -34.47 7.21 -3.96
CA ILE A 224 -33.11 7.65 -4.26
C ILE A 224 -32.11 6.68 -3.64
N THR A 225 -31.15 6.25 -4.43
CA THR A 225 -30.05 5.37 -3.97
C THR A 225 -28.71 6.05 -4.26
N ASN A 226 -27.80 6.00 -3.29
CA ASN A 226 -26.43 6.41 -3.52
C ASN A 226 -25.72 5.36 -4.39
N VAL A 227 -25.22 5.78 -5.56
CA VAL A 227 -24.49 4.92 -6.50
C VAL A 227 -23.05 5.35 -6.69
N THR A 228 -22.56 6.24 -5.85
CA THR A 228 -21.19 6.80 -5.91
C THR A 228 -20.10 5.71 -5.97
N ALA A 229 -20.30 4.63 -5.22
CA ALA A 229 -19.38 3.49 -5.20
C ALA A 229 -19.96 2.28 -6.00
N TYR A 230 -20.97 2.51 -6.83
CA TYR A 230 -21.60 1.45 -7.59
C TYR A 230 -20.92 1.36 -8.96
N VAL A 231 -20.16 0.29 -9.15
CA VAL A 231 -19.51 0.02 -10.43
C VAL A 231 -20.29 -1.11 -11.11
N GLY A 232 -20.89 -0.83 -12.25
CA GLY A 232 -21.58 -1.83 -13.05
C GLY A 232 -20.62 -2.83 -13.69
N TRP A 233 -21.16 -3.84 -14.35
CA TRP A 233 -20.39 -4.78 -15.14
C TRP A 233 -19.73 -4.06 -16.33
N GLY A 234 -18.38 -4.16 -16.40
CA GLY A 234 -17.60 -3.55 -17.47
C GLY A 234 -17.29 -2.07 -17.29
N GLU A 235 -17.72 -1.45 -16.18
CA GLU A 235 -17.34 -0.09 -15.83
C GLU A 235 -16.04 -0.09 -15.03
N ALA A 236 -15.15 0.85 -15.32
CA ALA A 236 -13.98 1.08 -14.50
C ALA A 236 -14.40 1.61 -13.12
N SER A 237 -13.77 1.13 -12.05
CA SER A 237 -13.95 1.71 -10.72
C SER A 237 -13.61 3.20 -10.74
N SER A 238 -14.43 4.04 -10.11
CA SER A 238 -14.14 5.46 -9.91
C SER A 238 -13.07 5.67 -8.84
N ASP A 239 -12.77 4.65 -8.04
CA ASP A 239 -11.69 4.67 -7.07
C ASP A 239 -10.42 4.10 -7.71
N ASP A 240 -9.26 4.64 -7.36
CA ASP A 240 -7.95 4.11 -7.74
C ASP A 240 -7.75 2.73 -7.09
N PHE A 241 -8.41 1.72 -7.64
CA PHE A 241 -8.14 0.33 -7.25
C PHE A 241 -6.80 -0.09 -7.84
N THR A 242 -5.76 0.10 -7.06
CA THR A 242 -4.51 -0.58 -7.34
C THR A 242 -4.72 -2.07 -7.02
N ILE A 243 -4.95 -2.88 -8.05
CA ILE A 243 -5.08 -4.34 -7.94
C ILE A 243 -3.70 -5.00 -7.77
N ASP A 244 -2.66 -4.22 -7.54
CA ASP A 244 -1.31 -4.75 -7.35
C ASP A 244 -1.23 -5.35 -5.93
N PRO A 245 -1.30 -6.68 -5.82
CA PRO A 245 -1.16 -7.33 -4.53
C PRO A 245 0.25 -7.04 -4.01
N GLY A 246 0.38 -6.85 -2.72
CA GLY A 246 1.66 -6.84 -2.04
C GLY A 246 2.33 -8.21 -2.18
N LEU A 247 3.01 -8.45 -3.29
CA LEU A 247 3.60 -9.73 -3.67
C LEU A 247 5.12 -9.63 -3.76
N TRP A 248 5.76 -10.74 -3.40
CA TRP A 248 7.17 -10.98 -3.64
C TRP A 248 7.34 -11.97 -4.79
N VAL A 249 8.24 -11.65 -5.72
CA VAL A 249 8.78 -12.59 -6.67
C VAL A 249 10.16 -12.98 -6.20
N LEU A 250 10.38 -14.28 -5.97
CA LEU A 250 11.57 -14.80 -5.33
C LEU A 250 12.28 -15.78 -6.26
N ASP A 251 13.60 -15.65 -6.33
CA ASP A 251 14.49 -16.59 -7.03
C ASP A 251 15.84 -16.64 -6.32
N ASN A 252 16.77 -17.46 -6.77
CA ASN A 252 18.09 -17.54 -6.17
C ASN A 252 19.22 -17.38 -7.20
N TYR A 253 20.17 -16.52 -6.88
CA TYR A 253 21.40 -16.32 -7.64
C TYR A 253 22.56 -17.01 -6.93
N GLY A 254 22.75 -18.29 -7.23
CA GLY A 254 23.68 -19.12 -6.49
C GLY A 254 23.22 -19.27 -5.03
N THR A 255 23.99 -18.74 -4.09
CA THR A 255 23.68 -18.77 -2.65
C THR A 255 22.88 -17.59 -2.15
N LYS A 256 22.67 -16.58 -2.99
CA LYS A 256 21.94 -15.37 -2.65
C LYS A 256 20.47 -15.53 -3.02
N LEU A 257 19.57 -15.08 -2.14
CA LEU A 257 18.17 -14.90 -2.47
C LEU A 257 18.01 -13.59 -3.25
N ILE A 258 17.25 -13.64 -4.33
CA ILE A 258 16.76 -12.48 -5.07
C ILE A 258 15.29 -12.28 -4.70
N ALA A 259 14.92 -11.08 -4.32
CA ALA A 259 13.57 -10.75 -3.86
C ALA A 259 13.10 -9.44 -4.51
N LEU A 260 12.18 -9.54 -5.44
CA LEU A 260 11.51 -8.40 -6.08
C LEU A 260 10.18 -8.14 -5.38
N ILE A 261 9.93 -6.92 -4.95
CA ILE A 261 8.58 -6.45 -4.66
C ILE A 261 7.89 -6.18 -6.00
N TYR A 262 6.74 -6.80 -6.22
CA TYR A 262 5.97 -6.63 -7.45
C TYR A 262 5.72 -5.15 -7.74
N ASN A 263 6.04 -4.70 -8.95
CA ASN A 263 5.99 -3.29 -9.36
C ASN A 263 6.89 -2.34 -8.58
N ASN A 264 7.92 -2.85 -7.92
CA ASN A 264 8.83 -2.05 -7.10
C ASN A 264 10.26 -2.56 -7.21
N GLU A 265 11.12 -2.20 -6.25
CA GLU A 265 12.55 -2.48 -6.23
C GLU A 265 12.85 -3.96 -6.00
N CYS A 266 14.05 -4.37 -6.41
CA CYS A 266 14.61 -5.71 -6.24
C CYS A 266 15.77 -5.71 -5.25
N PHE A 267 15.83 -6.75 -4.43
CA PHE A 267 16.77 -6.89 -3.32
C PHE A 267 17.53 -8.21 -3.41
N GLU A 268 18.74 -8.23 -2.87
CA GLU A 268 19.51 -9.45 -2.62
C GLU A 268 19.63 -9.71 -1.11
N TRP A 269 19.61 -10.97 -0.72
CA TRP A 269 19.95 -11.40 0.63
C TRP A 269 21.01 -12.48 0.59
N ASP A 270 22.03 -12.34 1.44
CA ASP A 270 23.16 -13.27 1.53
C ASP A 270 23.40 -13.66 2.99
N SER A 271 23.31 -14.96 3.27
CA SER A 271 23.62 -15.51 4.61
C SER A 271 25.12 -15.51 4.93
N ALA A 272 25.99 -15.32 3.95
CA ALA A 272 27.45 -15.26 4.15
C ALA A 272 27.93 -13.89 4.65
N GLY A 273 27.07 -12.87 4.65
CA GLY A 273 27.39 -11.55 5.19
C GLY A 273 27.64 -11.56 6.71
N ALA A 274 28.20 -10.48 7.26
CA ALA A 274 28.67 -10.38 8.64
C ALA A 274 27.60 -10.67 9.72
N GLY A 275 26.32 -10.47 9.44
CA GLY A 275 25.19 -10.80 10.34
C GLY A 275 24.62 -12.21 10.13
N GLY A 276 25.17 -13.00 9.22
CA GLY A 276 24.69 -14.35 8.92
C GLY A 276 23.23 -14.34 8.47
N VAL A 277 22.44 -15.28 8.99
CA VAL A 277 21.00 -15.41 8.67
C VAL A 277 20.14 -14.22 9.13
N SER A 278 20.65 -13.39 10.04
CA SER A 278 19.97 -12.19 10.55
C SER A 278 20.22 -10.95 9.70
N ASN A 279 21.03 -11.05 8.62
CA ASN A 279 21.22 -9.95 7.69
C ASN A 279 19.88 -9.51 7.07
N ARG A 280 19.74 -8.23 6.84
CA ARG A 280 18.65 -7.67 6.04
C ARG A 280 18.97 -7.79 4.56
N ALA A 281 17.94 -7.99 3.75
CA ALA A 281 18.08 -7.88 2.30
C ALA A 281 18.47 -6.43 1.93
N THR A 282 19.31 -6.29 0.91
CA THR A 282 19.83 -5.01 0.44
C THR A 282 19.41 -4.76 -0.99
N LEU A 283 19.19 -3.49 -1.33
CA LEU A 283 18.82 -3.08 -2.69
C LEU A 283 19.91 -3.48 -3.69
N ILE A 284 19.50 -4.10 -4.81
CA ILE A 284 20.42 -4.37 -5.91
C ILE A 284 20.66 -3.06 -6.66
N ALA A 285 21.90 -2.58 -6.63
CA ALA A 285 22.27 -1.32 -7.27
C ALA A 285 22.13 -1.42 -8.80
N GLY A 286 21.54 -0.37 -9.39
CA GLY A 286 21.36 -0.29 -10.84
C GLY A 286 20.24 -1.16 -11.43
N ALA A 287 19.60 -2.02 -10.64
CA ALA A 287 18.45 -2.79 -11.09
C ALA A 287 17.25 -1.87 -11.38
N PRO A 288 16.31 -2.31 -12.24
CA PRO A 288 15.05 -1.62 -12.44
C PRO A 288 14.29 -1.37 -11.13
N THR A 289 13.66 -0.21 -11.00
CA THR A 289 12.93 0.20 -9.80
C THR A 289 11.44 -0.12 -9.87
N ALA A 290 10.96 -0.62 -11.03
CA ALA A 290 9.63 -1.19 -11.21
C ALA A 290 9.68 -2.35 -12.20
N SER A 291 9.23 -3.53 -11.76
CA SER A 291 9.19 -4.73 -12.60
C SER A 291 8.08 -5.67 -12.16
N ARG A 292 7.48 -6.40 -13.12
CA ARG A 292 6.45 -7.39 -12.84
C ARG A 292 7.03 -8.71 -12.34
N HIS A 293 8.16 -9.11 -12.85
CA HIS A 293 8.78 -10.40 -12.53
C HIS A 293 10.29 -10.34 -12.63
N VAL A 294 10.98 -11.18 -11.87
CA VAL A 294 12.42 -11.40 -11.96
C VAL A 294 12.70 -12.90 -11.98
N LEU A 295 13.71 -13.29 -12.75
CA LEU A 295 14.25 -14.64 -12.69
C LEU A 295 15.77 -14.62 -12.92
N VAL A 296 16.43 -15.68 -12.47
CA VAL A 296 17.84 -15.94 -12.73
C VAL A 296 17.97 -16.94 -13.88
N SER A 297 18.63 -16.54 -14.96
CA SER A 297 18.91 -17.48 -16.06
C SER A 297 20.04 -18.43 -15.69
N THR A 298 19.89 -19.70 -16.06
CA THR A 298 20.95 -20.70 -15.95
C THR A 298 21.24 -21.28 -17.36
N PRO A 299 22.51 -21.49 -17.74
CA PRO A 299 23.75 -21.43 -16.95
C PRO A 299 24.42 -20.04 -16.91
N ASP A 300 23.97 -19.06 -17.70
CA ASP A 300 24.70 -17.82 -17.93
C ASP A 300 24.60 -16.81 -16.78
N ARG A 301 23.71 -17.07 -15.81
CA ARG A 301 23.56 -16.30 -14.57
C ARG A 301 23.36 -14.80 -14.80
N HIS A 302 22.41 -14.48 -15.68
CA HIS A 302 21.82 -13.15 -15.78
C HIS A 302 20.65 -13.02 -14.81
N LEU A 303 20.47 -11.85 -14.24
CA LEU A 303 19.23 -11.49 -13.57
C LEU A 303 18.33 -10.79 -14.60
N VAL A 304 17.20 -11.43 -14.92
CA VAL A 304 16.30 -11.01 -16.00
C VAL A 304 15.01 -10.45 -15.41
N PHE A 305 14.66 -9.21 -15.77
CA PHE A 305 13.45 -8.51 -15.34
C PHE A 305 12.46 -8.41 -16.50
N PHE A 306 11.19 -8.64 -16.20
CA PHE A 306 10.09 -8.58 -17.16
C PHE A 306 9.07 -7.51 -16.75
N GLY A 307 8.46 -6.86 -17.75
CA GLY A 307 7.49 -5.79 -17.52
C GLY A 307 8.12 -4.64 -16.75
N THR A 308 9.26 -4.18 -17.23
CA THR A 308 10.12 -3.23 -16.53
C THR A 308 10.15 -1.87 -17.20
N GLU A 309 10.81 -0.92 -16.56
CA GLU A 309 11.06 0.42 -17.09
C GLU A 309 11.90 0.37 -18.37
N THR A 310 11.57 1.19 -19.34
CA THR A 310 12.43 1.42 -20.52
C THR A 310 13.61 2.35 -20.18
N THR A 311 13.46 3.18 -19.15
CA THR A 311 14.50 4.00 -18.54
C THR A 311 14.60 3.66 -17.07
N ILE A 312 15.64 2.91 -16.68
CA ILE A 312 15.83 2.47 -15.29
C ILE A 312 15.84 3.68 -14.35
N GLY A 313 15.04 3.61 -13.28
CA GLY A 313 14.86 4.67 -12.30
C GLY A 313 13.69 5.61 -12.58
N ASP A 314 13.01 5.46 -13.71
CA ASP A 314 11.81 6.20 -14.05
C ASP A 314 10.61 5.25 -14.19
N LYS A 315 9.89 5.05 -13.08
CA LYS A 315 8.72 4.16 -13.00
C LYS A 315 7.60 4.53 -13.99
N SER A 316 7.56 5.77 -14.46
CA SER A 316 6.56 6.22 -15.45
C SER A 316 6.79 5.64 -16.85
N THR A 317 7.98 5.08 -17.09
CA THR A 317 8.38 4.45 -18.37
C THR A 317 8.19 2.94 -18.36
N GLN A 318 7.49 2.37 -17.37
CA GLN A 318 7.26 0.93 -17.29
C GLN A 318 6.41 0.45 -18.47
N ASP A 319 6.89 -0.61 -19.13
CA ASP A 319 6.24 -1.26 -20.27
C ASP A 319 6.20 -2.78 -20.01
N ASP A 320 4.99 -3.34 -19.95
CA ASP A 320 4.77 -4.76 -19.66
C ASP A 320 5.43 -5.71 -20.65
N MET A 321 5.79 -5.21 -21.85
CA MET A 321 6.47 -5.97 -22.89
C MET A 321 8.00 -5.73 -22.92
N TYR A 322 8.53 -4.99 -21.95
CA TYR A 322 9.96 -4.67 -21.91
C TYR A 322 10.72 -5.59 -20.96
N ILE A 323 11.90 -6.01 -21.39
CA ILE A 323 12.81 -6.88 -20.64
C ILE A 323 14.13 -6.14 -20.45
N ASN A 324 14.63 -6.15 -19.22
CA ASN A 324 15.99 -5.76 -18.87
C ASN A 324 16.72 -6.96 -18.28
N PHE A 325 18.00 -7.14 -18.60
CA PHE A 325 18.81 -8.18 -17.96
C PHE A 325 20.21 -7.66 -17.62
N SER A 326 20.71 -8.17 -16.49
CA SER A 326 22.05 -7.81 -15.99
C SER A 326 23.16 -8.33 -16.90
N SER A 327 24.38 -7.85 -16.69
CA SER A 327 25.56 -8.51 -17.23
C SER A 327 25.70 -9.92 -16.66
N GLN A 328 26.33 -10.82 -17.42
CA GLN A 328 26.62 -12.17 -16.98
C GLN A 328 27.47 -12.15 -15.71
N GLU A 329 27.10 -12.98 -14.71
CA GLU A 329 27.79 -13.10 -13.43
C GLU A 329 27.82 -11.80 -12.58
N ASP A 330 27.07 -10.76 -12.98
CA ASP A 330 27.02 -9.47 -12.29
C ASP A 330 25.57 -8.95 -12.19
N ILE A 331 25.03 -8.96 -10.97
CA ILE A 331 23.66 -8.52 -10.69
C ILE A 331 23.48 -7.01 -10.57
N ASN A 332 24.56 -6.22 -10.67
CA ASN A 332 24.53 -4.77 -10.48
C ASN A 332 24.71 -3.97 -11.78
N THR A 333 25.03 -4.62 -12.90
CA THR A 333 25.30 -3.94 -14.18
C THR A 333 24.17 -4.18 -15.18
N TYR A 334 23.45 -3.13 -15.53
CA TYR A 334 22.32 -3.12 -16.48
C TYR A 334 22.52 -2.16 -17.63
N THR A 335 23.46 -1.23 -17.55
CA THR A 335 23.79 -0.31 -18.64
C THR A 335 24.49 -1.09 -19.75
N VAL A 336 23.88 -1.11 -20.94
CA VAL A 336 24.41 -1.81 -22.10
C VAL A 336 25.66 -1.11 -22.64
N THR A 337 26.77 -1.85 -22.73
CA THR A 337 28.02 -1.36 -23.31
C THR A 337 28.61 -2.41 -24.24
N ALA A 338 29.64 -2.05 -25.05
CA ALA A 338 30.33 -3.00 -25.90
C ALA A 338 31.16 -4.04 -25.13
N GLU A 339 31.37 -3.84 -23.83
CA GLU A 339 32.29 -4.61 -22.99
C GLU A 339 31.54 -5.54 -22.01
N ASN A 340 30.20 -5.48 -21.94
CA ASN A 340 29.38 -6.30 -21.06
C ASN A 340 28.28 -7.05 -21.82
N THR A 341 27.60 -7.93 -21.15
CA THR A 341 26.52 -8.74 -21.70
C THR A 341 25.14 -8.31 -21.21
N ALA A 342 25.05 -7.15 -20.53
CA ALA A 342 23.77 -6.56 -20.16
C ALA A 342 22.97 -6.19 -21.42
N GLY A 343 21.66 -6.24 -21.31
CA GLY A 343 20.83 -5.93 -22.48
C GLY A 343 19.39 -5.61 -22.14
N THR A 344 18.70 -5.14 -23.16
CA THR A 344 17.28 -4.82 -23.11
C THR A 344 16.59 -5.31 -24.38
N GLN A 345 15.32 -5.69 -24.25
CA GLN A 345 14.52 -6.12 -25.39
C GLN A 345 13.06 -5.76 -25.16
N ARG A 346 12.42 -5.16 -26.16
CA ARG A 346 10.96 -5.06 -26.20
C ARG A 346 10.41 -6.25 -26.96
N LEU A 347 9.47 -6.98 -26.37
CA LEU A 347 8.75 -8.03 -27.07
C LEU A 347 7.75 -7.39 -28.06
N ALA A 348 7.51 -8.07 -29.17
CA ALA A 348 6.64 -7.58 -30.25
C ALA A 348 5.18 -7.95 -29.98
#